data_df55c77a038a938e9419d316bfe86bd9
#
_entry.id   df55c77a038a938e9419d316bfe86bd9
#
_cell.length_a   1.000
_cell.length_b   1.000
_cell.length_c   1.000
_cell.angle_alpha   90.00
_cell.angle_beta   90.00
_cell.angle_gamma   90.00
#
_symmetry.space_group_name_H-M   'P 1'
#
loop_
_entity.id
_entity.type
_entity.pdbx_description
1 polymer ?
#
loop_
_entity_poly.entity_id
_entity_poly.type
_entity_poly.pdbx_seq_one_letter_code
_entity_poly.pdbx_strand_id
1 'polypeptide(L)'
;MTDASSLTTEALAAIGRAHSEDDLARSEQEYLGRKNGQLSRLLSNIAQLPPAEKATLGKAANEAKRAIEAALAARRAELETARLADLAETEAIDITFPGPPLERGHIHVLTQVRRQIETVLESLGYQVELGPEVETEWYNFEALNLVEGHPARESWDSFYFSQELLLRAHTSPVQIRAMQRMKEPPIYIITPGRVYRRDPPEATRLPYFSQVEGLAVDKGLTVGDMKGTLLYMIQSLYGRERKVRIRPSYFPFTEPSFEFDVSCGICGGMGCKSCRHKGWLEVGGCGMVHPQVLRNGGIDPAQWNGYAWGFGIERMAMLKHDVDDIRLFYESDLRFLEQF
;
A
#
# COMPACT_ATOMS: atom_id res chain seq x y z
N MET A 1 11.53 -83.17 10.32
CA MET A 1 10.38 -82.55 9.60
C MET A 1 9.86 -81.44 10.48
N THR A 2 9.96 -80.23 9.96
CA THR A 2 9.47 -79.05 10.72
C THR A 2 7.96 -79.11 10.76
N ASP A 3 7.40 -79.27 11.97
CA ASP A 3 5.94 -79.33 12.19
C ASP A 3 5.36 -77.91 12.04
N ALA A 4 4.11 -77.77 11.57
CA ALA A 4 3.42 -76.51 11.39
C ALA A 4 3.38 -75.68 12.68
N SER A 5 3.37 -76.33 13.85
CA SER A 5 3.42 -75.72 15.18
C SER A 5 4.78 -75.08 15.46
N SER A 6 5.87 -75.79 15.16
CA SER A 6 7.27 -75.24 15.34
C SER A 6 7.47 -74.02 14.41
N LEU A 7 7.06 -74.12 13.16
CA LEU A 7 7.12 -73.04 12.16
C LEU A 7 6.37 -71.79 12.65
N THR A 8 5.16 -71.94 13.18
CA THR A 8 4.36 -70.86 13.69
C THR A 8 5.05 -70.17 14.85
N THR A 9 5.62 -70.94 15.80
CA THR A 9 6.34 -70.41 16.97
C THR A 9 7.58 -69.59 16.53
N GLU A 10 8.35 -70.13 15.58
CA GLU A 10 9.52 -69.45 15.06
C GLU A 10 9.15 -68.14 14.33
N ALA A 11 8.09 -68.18 13.49
CA ALA A 11 7.60 -67.02 12.76
C ALA A 11 7.10 -65.92 13.70
N LEU A 12 6.31 -66.28 14.72
CA LEU A 12 5.80 -65.34 15.71
C LEU A 12 6.92 -64.69 16.50
N ALA A 13 7.96 -65.45 16.86
CA ALA A 13 9.14 -64.95 17.57
C ALA A 13 9.98 -64.02 16.68
N ALA A 14 10.08 -64.29 15.37
CA ALA A 14 10.79 -63.43 14.43
C ALA A 14 10.03 -62.11 14.21
N ILE A 15 8.71 -62.19 14.03
CA ILE A 15 7.84 -61.01 13.88
C ILE A 15 7.87 -60.13 15.14
N GLY A 16 7.81 -60.72 16.32
CA GLY A 16 7.89 -59.98 17.60
C GLY A 16 9.23 -59.24 17.81
N ARG A 17 10.33 -59.71 17.19
CA ARG A 17 11.64 -59.09 17.22
C ARG A 17 11.89 -58.04 16.10
N ALA A 18 10.95 -57.91 15.17
CA ALA A 18 11.09 -56.91 14.12
C ALA A 18 11.00 -55.50 14.69
N HIS A 19 11.99 -54.62 14.38
CA HIS A 19 12.08 -53.24 14.81
C HIS A 19 11.80 -52.25 13.69
N SER A 20 11.62 -52.72 12.45
CA SER A 20 11.37 -51.89 11.28
C SER A 20 10.40 -52.58 10.31
N GLU A 21 9.82 -51.82 9.41
CA GLU A 21 9.01 -52.35 8.32
C GLU A 21 9.82 -53.27 7.41
N ASP A 22 11.10 -52.99 7.20
CA ASP A 22 11.99 -53.85 6.43
C ASP A 22 12.24 -55.19 7.11
N ASP A 23 12.28 -55.23 8.44
CA ASP A 23 12.38 -56.48 9.21
C ASP A 23 11.10 -57.34 9.06
N LEU A 24 9.97 -56.65 9.11
CA LEU A 24 8.66 -57.34 8.89
C LEU A 24 8.53 -57.86 7.45
N ALA A 25 8.96 -57.09 6.45
CA ALA A 25 8.94 -57.52 5.06
C ALA A 25 9.85 -58.73 4.83
N ARG A 26 11.03 -58.76 5.48
CA ARG A 26 11.92 -59.91 5.46
C ARG A 26 11.28 -61.13 6.07
N SER A 27 10.66 -60.96 7.24
CA SER A 27 9.95 -62.06 7.94
C SER A 27 8.74 -62.57 7.11
N GLU A 28 7.98 -61.65 6.52
CA GLU A 28 6.86 -62.01 5.63
C GLU A 28 7.35 -62.82 4.41
N GLN A 29 8.44 -62.38 3.78
CA GLN A 29 9.01 -63.12 2.64
C GLN A 29 9.58 -64.48 3.04
N GLU A 30 10.23 -64.59 4.20
CA GLU A 30 10.81 -65.84 4.68
C GLU A 30 9.73 -66.87 5.02
N TYR A 31 8.67 -66.46 5.71
CA TYR A 31 7.65 -67.40 6.16
C TYR A 31 6.50 -67.60 5.19
N LEU A 32 6.01 -66.52 4.56
CA LEU A 32 4.81 -66.53 3.67
C LEU A 32 5.17 -66.38 2.17
N GLY A 33 6.41 -66.17 1.82
CA GLY A 33 6.81 -65.97 0.39
C GLY A 33 6.30 -67.06 -0.52
N ARG A 34 5.71 -66.64 -1.68
CA ARG A 34 5.00 -67.54 -2.60
C ARG A 34 5.85 -68.69 -3.17
N LYS A 35 7.13 -68.46 -3.49
CA LYS A 35 8.01 -69.46 -4.11
C LYS A 35 8.92 -70.17 -3.11
N ASN A 36 9.49 -69.44 -2.14
CA ASN A 36 10.54 -69.91 -1.25
C ASN A 36 10.17 -69.83 0.24
N GLY A 37 8.97 -69.36 0.57
CA GLY A 37 8.54 -69.24 1.98
C GLY A 37 8.45 -70.61 2.66
N GLN A 38 8.81 -70.66 3.93
CA GLN A 38 8.84 -71.89 4.69
C GLN A 38 7.46 -72.56 4.74
N LEU A 39 6.37 -71.78 4.85
CA LEU A 39 5.01 -72.27 4.81
C LEU A 39 4.64 -72.85 3.44
N SER A 40 5.09 -72.21 2.35
CA SER A 40 4.85 -72.69 0.98
C SER A 40 5.55 -74.02 0.69
N ARG A 41 6.78 -74.22 1.24
CA ARG A 41 7.50 -75.46 1.20
C ARG A 41 6.82 -76.55 1.99
N LEU A 42 6.30 -76.23 3.18
CA LEU A 42 5.54 -77.15 4.01
C LEU A 42 4.27 -77.63 3.26
N LEU A 43 3.51 -76.71 2.66
CA LEU A 43 2.30 -77.03 1.87
C LEU A 43 2.59 -77.88 0.62
N SER A 44 3.72 -77.67 -0.04
CA SER A 44 4.11 -78.50 -1.18
C SER A 44 4.49 -79.94 -0.77
N ASN A 45 5.10 -80.09 0.39
CA ASN A 45 5.38 -81.43 0.97
C ASN A 45 4.11 -82.16 1.39
N ILE A 46 3.14 -81.46 1.98
CA ILE A 46 1.81 -82.00 2.35
C ILE A 46 1.05 -82.52 1.09
N ALA A 47 1.25 -81.87 -0.05
CA ALA A 47 0.58 -82.26 -1.31
C ALA A 47 0.98 -83.68 -1.78
N GLN A 48 2.09 -84.25 -1.26
CA GLN A 48 2.57 -85.60 -1.62
C GLN A 48 2.15 -86.70 -0.64
N LEU A 49 1.40 -86.38 0.43
CA LEU A 49 1.00 -87.29 1.50
C LEU A 49 -0.34 -88.01 1.20
N PRO A 50 -0.65 -89.13 1.87
CA PRO A 50 -1.93 -89.86 1.76
C PRO A 50 -3.17 -88.99 2.20
N PRO A 51 -4.39 -89.25 1.67
CA PRO A 51 -5.55 -88.34 1.84
C PRO A 51 -5.93 -88.07 3.30
N ALA A 52 -5.75 -89.02 4.20
CA ALA A 52 -6.13 -88.85 5.60
C ALA A 52 -5.25 -87.94 6.40
N GLU A 53 -3.91 -87.98 6.13
CA GLU A 53 -2.93 -87.10 6.75
C GLU A 53 -2.89 -85.69 6.13
N LYS A 54 -3.22 -85.60 4.81
CA LYS A 54 -3.33 -84.36 4.08
C LYS A 54 -4.36 -83.39 4.63
N ALA A 55 -5.53 -83.89 5.01
CA ALA A 55 -6.61 -83.06 5.56
C ALA A 55 -6.22 -82.42 6.90
N THR A 56 -5.57 -83.20 7.82
CA THR A 56 -5.18 -82.75 9.13
C THR A 56 -4.02 -81.73 9.07
N LEU A 57 -2.98 -82.04 8.30
CA LEU A 57 -1.80 -81.19 8.12
C LEU A 57 -2.11 -79.93 7.30
N GLY A 58 -3.03 -80.01 6.31
CA GLY A 58 -3.50 -78.89 5.54
C GLY A 58 -4.28 -77.88 6.39
N LYS A 59 -5.11 -78.40 7.34
CA LYS A 59 -5.78 -77.51 8.30
C LYS A 59 -4.81 -76.82 9.26
N ALA A 60 -3.83 -77.54 9.78
CA ALA A 60 -2.77 -76.96 10.64
C ALA A 60 -1.89 -75.91 9.90
N ALA A 61 -1.58 -76.14 8.65
CA ALA A 61 -0.85 -75.16 7.80
C ALA A 61 -1.64 -73.87 7.51
N ASN A 62 -2.98 -74.02 7.30
CA ASN A 62 -3.83 -72.83 7.14
C ASN A 62 -4.04 -72.06 8.41
N GLU A 63 -4.10 -72.71 9.56
CA GLU A 63 -4.12 -72.07 10.89
C GLU A 63 -2.80 -71.34 11.16
N ALA A 64 -1.68 -71.94 10.86
CA ALA A 64 -0.35 -71.32 10.91
C ALA A 64 -0.29 -70.08 10.04
N LYS A 65 -0.77 -70.17 8.78
CA LYS A 65 -0.80 -69.00 7.90
C LYS A 65 -1.58 -67.84 8.48
N ARG A 66 -2.79 -68.09 8.97
CA ARG A 66 -3.64 -67.04 9.58
C ARG A 66 -3.00 -66.44 10.82
N ALA A 67 -2.37 -67.22 11.66
CA ALA A 67 -1.66 -66.74 12.85
C ALA A 67 -0.46 -65.83 12.48
N ILE A 68 0.30 -66.21 11.47
CA ILE A 68 1.45 -65.40 10.97
C ILE A 68 0.96 -64.08 10.35
N GLU A 69 -0.09 -64.16 9.48
CA GLU A 69 -0.68 -62.95 8.88
C GLU A 69 -1.25 -61.98 9.92
N ALA A 70 -1.93 -62.53 10.96
CA ALA A 70 -2.45 -61.72 12.06
C ALA A 70 -1.34 -61.06 12.88
N ALA A 71 -0.27 -61.79 13.17
CA ALA A 71 0.88 -61.24 13.89
C ALA A 71 1.63 -60.16 13.09
N LEU A 72 1.83 -60.34 11.79
CA LEU A 72 2.40 -59.33 10.92
C LEU A 72 1.57 -58.04 10.93
N ALA A 73 0.26 -58.14 10.78
CA ALA A 73 -0.67 -57.02 10.79
C ALA A 73 -0.61 -56.26 12.16
N ALA A 74 -0.63 -57.00 13.28
CA ALA A 74 -0.59 -56.43 14.60
C ALA A 74 0.75 -55.70 14.81
N ARG A 75 1.90 -56.33 14.47
CA ARG A 75 3.22 -55.72 14.65
C ARG A 75 3.44 -54.50 13.76
N ARG A 76 2.90 -54.53 12.52
CA ARG A 76 2.92 -53.37 11.62
C ARG A 76 2.18 -52.16 12.20
N ALA A 77 0.99 -52.42 12.80
CA ALA A 77 0.21 -51.36 13.45
C ALA A 77 0.95 -50.81 14.72
N GLU A 78 1.64 -51.68 15.49
CA GLU A 78 2.45 -51.23 16.62
C GLU A 78 3.60 -50.34 16.17
N LEU A 79 4.37 -50.74 15.16
CA LEU A 79 5.49 -49.97 14.63
C LEU A 79 5.04 -48.64 14.06
N GLU A 80 3.92 -48.59 13.32
CA GLU A 80 3.34 -47.35 12.81
C GLU A 80 2.89 -46.42 13.93
N THR A 81 2.26 -46.98 15.00
CA THR A 81 1.87 -46.19 16.16
C THR A 81 3.10 -45.59 16.88
N ALA A 82 4.15 -46.37 17.03
CA ALA A 82 5.40 -45.93 17.64
C ALA A 82 6.08 -44.83 16.77
N ARG A 83 6.07 -45.00 15.44
CA ARG A 83 6.60 -44.01 14.50
C ARG A 83 5.83 -42.69 14.56
N LEU A 84 4.52 -42.74 14.62
CA LEU A 84 3.68 -41.53 14.73
C LEU A 84 3.89 -40.82 16.08
N ALA A 85 4.06 -41.60 17.16
CA ALA A 85 4.39 -41.00 18.47
C ALA A 85 5.75 -40.31 18.50
N ASP A 86 6.77 -40.90 17.88
CA ASP A 86 8.10 -40.31 17.74
C ASP A 86 8.08 -39.06 16.89
N LEU A 87 7.35 -39.08 15.77
CA LEU A 87 7.14 -37.90 14.92
C LEU A 87 6.43 -36.76 15.68
N ALA A 88 5.46 -37.10 16.51
CA ALA A 88 4.73 -36.11 17.32
C ALA A 88 5.65 -35.40 18.34
N GLU A 89 6.71 -36.06 18.80
CA GLU A 89 7.68 -35.46 19.71
C GLU A 89 8.83 -34.75 18.97
N THR A 90 9.37 -35.37 17.92
CA THR A 90 10.56 -34.88 17.24
C THR A 90 10.27 -33.76 16.22
N GLU A 91 9.09 -33.80 15.61
CA GLU A 91 8.66 -32.82 14.63
C GLU A 91 7.54 -31.88 15.17
N ALA A 92 7.38 -31.82 16.50
CA ALA A 92 6.41 -30.94 17.12
C ALA A 92 6.71 -29.47 16.79
N ILE A 93 5.78 -28.81 16.12
CA ILE A 93 5.84 -27.39 15.87
C ILE A 93 4.97 -26.67 16.90
N ASP A 94 5.54 -25.74 17.62
CA ASP A 94 4.78 -24.85 18.51
C ASP A 94 3.91 -23.92 17.67
N ILE A 95 2.64 -24.27 17.53
CA ILE A 95 1.64 -23.48 16.79
C ILE A 95 1.25 -22.16 17.49
N THR A 96 1.68 -21.98 18.75
CA THR A 96 1.49 -20.72 19.48
C THR A 96 2.60 -19.71 19.19
N PHE A 97 3.69 -20.16 18.57
CA PHE A 97 4.77 -19.26 18.16
C PHE A 97 4.27 -18.33 17.09
N PRO A 98 4.43 -17.00 17.25
CA PRO A 98 3.98 -16.05 16.24
C PRO A 98 4.72 -16.29 14.92
N GLY A 99 3.96 -16.39 13.84
CA GLY A 99 4.53 -16.42 12.49
C GLY A 99 5.28 -15.12 12.17
N PRO A 100 6.04 -15.06 11.06
CA PRO A 100 6.68 -13.83 10.63
C PRO A 100 5.60 -12.74 10.49
N PRO A 101 5.84 -11.53 11.04
CA PRO A 101 4.89 -10.44 10.94
C PRO A 101 4.67 -10.12 9.46
N LEU A 102 3.40 -9.99 9.07
CA LEU A 102 3.06 -9.48 7.74
C LEU A 102 3.42 -8.00 7.70
N GLU A 103 4.34 -7.64 6.83
CA GLU A 103 4.64 -6.24 6.54
C GLU A 103 3.40 -5.57 5.95
N ARG A 104 2.90 -4.56 6.65
CA ARG A 104 1.77 -3.75 6.17
C ARG A 104 2.34 -2.54 5.45
N GLY A 105 1.93 -2.36 4.21
CA GLY A 105 2.26 -1.15 3.47
C GLY A 105 1.62 0.09 4.10
N HIS A 106 2.26 1.25 3.89
CA HIS A 106 1.81 2.55 4.36
C HIS A 106 1.35 3.42 3.18
N ILE A 107 0.43 4.33 3.45
CA ILE A 107 0.04 5.34 2.45
C ILE A 107 1.21 6.31 2.30
N HIS A 108 1.60 6.59 1.07
CA HIS A 108 2.68 7.54 0.76
C HIS A 108 2.47 8.89 1.46
N VAL A 109 3.51 9.47 2.02
CA VAL A 109 3.45 10.68 2.86
C VAL A 109 2.75 11.87 2.18
N LEU A 110 2.99 12.10 0.88
CA LEU A 110 2.30 13.15 0.13
C LEU A 110 0.78 12.90 0.04
N THR A 111 0.38 11.64 -0.10
CA THR A 111 -1.05 11.27 -0.09
C THR A 111 -1.67 11.49 1.28
N GLN A 112 -0.93 11.22 2.36
CA GLN A 112 -1.40 11.48 3.73
C GLN A 112 -1.62 12.99 3.93
N VAL A 113 -0.65 13.82 3.54
CA VAL A 113 -0.75 15.28 3.66
C VAL A 113 -1.88 15.83 2.81
N ARG A 114 -2.02 15.36 1.56
CA ARG A 114 -3.14 15.74 0.68
C ARG A 114 -4.49 15.44 1.32
N ARG A 115 -4.70 14.22 1.81
CA ARG A 115 -5.95 13.82 2.48
C ARG A 115 -6.26 14.66 3.71
N GLN A 116 -5.24 15.04 4.49
CA GLN A 116 -5.42 15.93 5.64
C GLN A 116 -5.88 17.31 5.21
N ILE A 117 -5.29 17.88 4.15
CA ILE A 117 -5.70 19.17 3.57
C ILE A 117 -7.15 19.09 3.08
N GLU A 118 -7.48 18.04 2.31
CA GLU A 118 -8.84 17.79 1.79
C GLU A 118 -9.84 17.73 2.95
N THR A 119 -9.60 16.90 3.96
CA THR A 119 -10.50 16.74 5.13
C THR A 119 -10.73 18.06 5.87
N VAL A 120 -9.67 18.87 6.08
CA VAL A 120 -9.79 20.16 6.77
C VAL A 120 -10.65 21.12 5.95
N LEU A 121 -10.45 21.18 4.64
CA LEU A 121 -11.18 22.12 3.78
C LEU A 121 -12.62 21.66 3.49
N GLU A 122 -12.85 20.36 3.37
CA GLU A 122 -14.19 19.77 3.30
C GLU A 122 -15.03 20.14 4.55
N SER A 123 -14.39 20.20 5.73
CA SER A 123 -15.07 20.65 6.96
C SER A 123 -15.51 22.12 6.92
N LEU A 124 -14.93 22.92 6.03
CA LEU A 124 -15.34 24.29 5.73
C LEU A 124 -16.33 24.41 4.56
N GLY A 125 -16.78 23.27 4.01
CA GLY A 125 -17.74 23.22 2.90
C GLY A 125 -17.13 23.26 1.49
N TYR A 126 -15.79 23.11 1.37
CA TYR A 126 -15.15 22.98 0.08
C TYR A 126 -15.38 21.57 -0.52
N GLN A 127 -15.51 21.50 -1.83
CA GLN A 127 -15.64 20.28 -2.61
C GLN A 127 -14.34 20.01 -3.38
N VAL A 128 -13.94 18.75 -3.46
CA VAL A 128 -12.75 18.35 -4.25
C VAL A 128 -13.12 18.28 -5.73
N GLU A 129 -12.43 19.04 -6.55
CA GLU A 129 -12.59 19.08 -8.01
C GLU A 129 -11.30 18.63 -8.69
N LEU A 130 -11.44 17.73 -9.65
CA LEU A 130 -10.33 17.22 -10.45
C LEU A 130 -10.45 17.67 -11.90
N GLY A 131 -9.32 17.76 -12.58
CA GLY A 131 -9.26 18.11 -13.99
C GLY A 131 -8.10 17.44 -14.71
N PRO A 132 -8.04 17.58 -16.05
CA PRO A 132 -7.01 16.95 -16.86
C PRO A 132 -5.64 17.54 -16.60
N GLU A 133 -4.58 16.70 -16.70
CA GLU A 133 -3.19 17.16 -16.62
C GLU A 133 -2.69 17.74 -17.95
N VAL A 134 -3.23 17.27 -19.07
CA VAL A 134 -3.03 17.88 -20.40
C VAL A 134 -4.12 18.89 -20.62
N GLU A 135 -3.74 20.15 -20.77
CA GLU A 135 -4.66 21.29 -20.89
C GLU A 135 -4.46 22.04 -22.19
N THR A 136 -5.48 22.79 -22.55
CA THR A 136 -5.33 23.78 -23.60
C THR A 136 -4.66 25.02 -23.05
N GLU A 137 -3.94 25.73 -23.94
CA GLU A 137 -3.29 26.98 -23.63
C GLU A 137 -4.28 28.03 -23.08
N TRP A 138 -5.50 28.05 -23.63
CA TRP A 138 -6.55 28.93 -23.16
C TRP A 138 -6.88 28.73 -21.67
N TYR A 139 -7.12 27.49 -21.23
CA TYR A 139 -7.41 27.21 -19.81
C TYR A 139 -6.23 27.48 -18.91
N ASN A 140 -5.00 27.18 -19.40
CA ASN A 140 -3.81 27.31 -18.57
C ASN A 140 -3.33 28.76 -18.45
N PHE A 141 -3.70 29.65 -19.40
CA PHE A 141 -3.22 31.03 -19.46
C PHE A 141 -4.31 32.08 -19.72
N GLU A 142 -4.91 32.15 -20.91
CA GLU A 142 -5.80 33.25 -21.27
C GLU A 142 -7.00 33.39 -20.33
N ALA A 143 -7.64 32.25 -19.97
CA ALA A 143 -8.77 32.25 -19.06
C ALA A 143 -8.41 32.77 -17.67
N LEU A 144 -7.13 32.71 -17.31
CA LEU A 144 -6.56 33.19 -16.05
C LEU A 144 -5.94 34.60 -16.18
N ASN A 145 -6.33 35.36 -17.21
CA ASN A 145 -5.84 36.71 -17.45
C ASN A 145 -4.34 36.80 -17.80
N LEU A 146 -3.74 35.70 -18.28
CA LEU A 146 -2.38 35.64 -18.81
C LEU A 146 -2.45 35.66 -20.33
N VAL A 147 -2.69 36.83 -20.90
CA VAL A 147 -2.83 37.02 -22.35
C VAL A 147 -1.49 36.78 -23.07
N GLU A 148 -1.55 36.53 -24.38
CA GLU A 148 -0.35 36.38 -25.21
C GLU A 148 0.59 37.60 -25.08
N GLY A 149 1.89 37.36 -24.95
CA GLY A 149 2.89 38.41 -24.73
C GLY A 149 3.00 38.93 -23.31
N HIS A 150 2.23 38.39 -22.35
CA HIS A 150 2.38 38.79 -20.95
C HIS A 150 3.69 38.23 -20.35
N PRO A 151 4.57 39.06 -19.72
CA PRO A 151 5.87 38.61 -19.22
C PRO A 151 5.80 37.45 -18.22
N ALA A 152 4.73 37.38 -17.41
CA ALA A 152 4.52 36.29 -16.47
C ALA A 152 4.31 34.93 -17.15
N ARG A 153 3.89 34.90 -18.43
CA ARG A 153 3.68 33.65 -19.19
C ARG A 153 4.99 32.95 -19.50
N GLU A 154 6.04 33.71 -19.85
CA GLU A 154 7.38 33.17 -20.10
C GLU A 154 8.01 32.56 -18.84
N SER A 155 7.68 33.09 -17.65
CA SER A 155 8.21 32.59 -16.38
C SER A 155 7.68 31.22 -15.96
N TRP A 156 6.65 30.71 -16.61
CA TRP A 156 6.02 29.43 -16.25
C TRP A 156 6.60 28.21 -16.96
N ASP A 157 7.54 28.40 -17.87
CA ASP A 157 8.36 27.37 -18.54
C ASP A 157 7.64 26.01 -18.69
N SER A 158 6.62 25.99 -19.57
CA SER A 158 5.67 24.88 -19.69
C SER A 158 6.14 23.81 -20.68
N PHE A 159 5.68 22.57 -20.51
CA PHE A 159 5.91 21.48 -21.44
C PHE A 159 4.78 21.41 -22.46
N TYR A 160 5.07 21.74 -23.72
CA TYR A 160 4.11 21.73 -24.82
C TYR A 160 4.15 20.42 -25.63
N PHE A 161 2.98 19.92 -26.00
CA PHE A 161 2.82 18.82 -26.97
C PHE A 161 2.56 19.38 -28.38
N SER A 162 1.88 20.53 -28.46
CA SER A 162 1.58 21.26 -29.70
C SER A 162 1.49 22.76 -29.37
N GLN A 163 1.13 23.57 -30.35
CA GLN A 163 0.92 25.01 -30.12
C GLN A 163 -0.24 25.31 -29.16
N GLU A 164 -1.19 24.38 -28.99
CA GLU A 164 -2.40 24.60 -28.21
C GLU A 164 -2.50 23.71 -26.97
N LEU A 165 -1.68 22.66 -26.88
CA LEU A 165 -1.74 21.66 -25.81
C LEU A 165 -0.45 21.59 -25.03
N LEU A 166 -0.57 21.59 -23.70
CA LEU A 166 0.56 21.54 -22.77
C LEU A 166 0.23 20.72 -21.53
N LEU A 167 1.27 20.36 -20.77
CA LEU A 167 1.09 19.92 -19.39
C LEU A 167 0.81 21.15 -18.51
N ARG A 168 -0.26 21.10 -17.71
CA ARG A 168 -0.67 22.23 -16.87
C ARG A 168 0.44 22.65 -15.91
N ALA A 169 0.72 23.94 -15.83
CA ALA A 169 1.75 24.51 -14.93
C ALA A 169 1.24 24.78 -13.51
N HIS A 170 -0.08 24.71 -13.31
CA HIS A 170 -0.81 24.90 -12.06
C HIS A 170 -2.18 24.24 -12.14
N THR A 171 -2.89 24.13 -11.01
CA THR A 171 -4.23 23.51 -11.00
C THR A 171 -5.38 24.51 -11.23
N SER A 172 -5.06 25.80 -11.45
CA SER A 172 -6.04 26.86 -11.72
C SER A 172 -6.98 26.62 -12.91
N PRO A 173 -6.59 25.91 -14.01
CA PRO A 173 -7.52 25.51 -15.07
C PRO A 173 -8.79 24.84 -14.58
N VAL A 174 -8.66 24.04 -13.52
CA VAL A 174 -9.81 23.33 -12.92
C VAL A 174 -10.79 24.31 -12.28
N GLN A 175 -10.32 25.44 -11.76
CA GLN A 175 -11.18 26.49 -11.21
C GLN A 175 -12.08 27.09 -12.30
N ILE A 176 -11.53 27.37 -13.49
CA ILE A 176 -12.30 27.86 -14.65
C ILE A 176 -13.34 26.82 -15.08
N ARG A 177 -12.93 25.56 -15.21
CA ARG A 177 -13.82 24.46 -15.60
C ARG A 177 -14.96 24.27 -14.60
N ALA A 178 -14.66 24.36 -13.30
CA ALA A 178 -15.66 24.26 -12.24
C ALA A 178 -16.65 25.41 -12.29
N MET A 179 -16.20 26.67 -12.42
CA MET A 179 -17.09 27.82 -12.56
C MET A 179 -18.01 27.68 -13.78
N GLN A 180 -17.48 27.28 -14.93
CA GLN A 180 -18.27 27.07 -16.16
C GLN A 180 -19.29 25.94 -16.02
N ARG A 181 -19.01 24.91 -15.27
CA ARG A 181 -19.91 23.78 -15.02
C ARG A 181 -20.98 24.11 -13.98
N MET A 182 -20.59 24.69 -12.86
CA MET A 182 -21.47 25.00 -11.72
C MET A 182 -22.37 26.22 -12.02
N LYS A 183 -21.83 27.21 -12.73
CA LYS A 183 -22.51 28.43 -13.21
C LYS A 183 -23.03 29.39 -12.16
N GLU A 184 -23.56 28.88 -11.06
CA GLU A 184 -24.19 29.69 -10.01
C GLU A 184 -23.44 29.52 -8.68
N PRO A 185 -22.86 30.62 -8.13
CA PRO A 185 -22.34 30.63 -6.76
C PRO A 185 -23.47 30.45 -5.71
N PRO A 186 -23.12 29.95 -4.50
CA PRO A 186 -21.77 29.86 -3.96
C PRO A 186 -20.95 28.68 -4.50
N ILE A 187 -19.67 28.91 -4.78
CA ILE A 187 -18.73 27.91 -5.25
C ILE A 187 -17.54 27.87 -4.28
N TYR A 188 -17.35 26.75 -3.63
CA TYR A 188 -16.23 26.49 -2.73
C TYR A 188 -15.56 25.18 -3.16
N ILE A 189 -14.39 25.26 -3.78
CA ILE A 189 -13.70 24.10 -4.33
C ILE A 189 -12.22 24.08 -3.96
N ILE A 190 -11.66 22.90 -3.88
CA ILE A 190 -10.22 22.65 -3.86
C ILE A 190 -9.83 21.77 -5.03
N THR A 191 -8.69 22.05 -5.62
CA THR A 191 -8.21 21.39 -6.82
C THR A 191 -6.83 20.79 -6.60
N PRO A 192 -6.75 19.61 -5.95
CA PRO A 192 -5.48 18.91 -5.80
C PRO A 192 -5.08 18.25 -7.12
N GLY A 193 -3.80 18.33 -7.47
CA GLY A 193 -3.33 17.66 -8.67
C GLY A 193 -1.86 17.88 -8.97
N ARG A 194 -1.35 17.05 -9.88
CA ARG A 194 0.02 17.17 -10.36
C ARG A 194 0.14 18.34 -11.35
N VAL A 195 1.26 19.04 -11.30
CA VAL A 195 1.59 20.17 -12.17
C VAL A 195 3.02 20.03 -12.67
N TYR A 196 3.35 20.72 -13.77
CA TYR A 196 4.56 20.50 -14.53
C TYR A 196 5.19 21.84 -14.93
N ARG A 197 6.48 21.99 -14.63
CA ARG A 197 7.27 23.18 -14.98
C ARG A 197 8.65 22.76 -15.43
N ARG A 198 9.24 23.41 -16.40
CA ARG A 198 10.60 23.10 -16.90
C ARG A 198 11.70 23.55 -15.94
N ASP A 199 11.45 23.41 -14.64
CA ASP A 199 12.46 23.68 -13.62
C ASP A 199 13.53 22.57 -13.59
N PRO A 200 14.80 22.91 -13.37
CA PRO A 200 15.84 21.91 -13.14
C PRO A 200 15.61 21.21 -11.80
N PRO A 201 15.90 19.89 -11.70
CA PRO A 201 15.77 19.17 -10.44
C PRO A 201 16.77 19.69 -9.38
N GLU A 202 16.24 20.22 -8.30
CA GLU A 202 17.00 20.73 -7.15
C GLU A 202 16.35 20.22 -5.83
N ALA A 203 17.04 20.43 -4.71
CA ALA A 203 16.48 20.08 -3.38
C ALA A 203 15.15 20.78 -3.04
N THR A 204 14.82 21.88 -3.74
CA THR A 204 13.61 22.69 -3.50
C THR A 204 12.65 22.74 -4.68
N ARG A 205 13.02 22.18 -5.83
CA ARG A 205 12.24 22.21 -7.09
C ARG A 205 12.38 20.92 -7.86
N LEU A 206 11.28 20.55 -8.52
CA LEU A 206 11.23 19.43 -9.45
C LEU A 206 10.44 19.84 -10.71
N PRO A 207 10.68 19.19 -11.86
CA PRO A 207 9.92 19.45 -13.08
C PRO A 207 8.45 19.04 -12.99
N TYR A 208 8.09 18.26 -12.01
CA TYR A 208 6.73 17.91 -11.63
C TYR A 208 6.60 17.88 -10.11
N PHE A 209 5.47 18.34 -9.61
CA PHE A 209 5.14 18.32 -8.19
C PHE A 209 3.61 18.34 -8.03
N SER A 210 3.13 18.20 -6.81
CA SER A 210 1.70 18.24 -6.51
C SER A 210 1.32 19.60 -5.93
N GLN A 211 0.23 20.16 -6.42
CA GLN A 211 -0.30 21.44 -5.95
C GLN A 211 -1.73 21.24 -5.45
N VAL A 212 -2.13 22.01 -4.48
CA VAL A 212 -3.55 22.21 -4.15
C VAL A 212 -3.86 23.69 -4.23
N GLU A 213 -4.93 24.01 -4.91
CA GLU A 213 -5.49 25.35 -4.96
C GLU A 213 -6.91 25.35 -4.44
N GLY A 214 -7.33 26.46 -3.85
CA GLY A 214 -8.72 26.69 -3.42
C GLY A 214 -9.30 27.89 -4.11
N LEU A 215 -10.58 27.78 -4.46
CA LEU A 215 -11.41 28.87 -4.96
C LEU A 215 -12.67 28.98 -4.12
N ALA A 216 -12.97 30.18 -3.67
CA ALA A 216 -14.27 30.54 -3.09
C ALA A 216 -14.87 31.67 -3.92
N VAL A 217 -16.12 31.50 -4.38
CA VAL A 217 -16.89 32.54 -5.06
C VAL A 217 -18.25 32.65 -4.38
N ASP A 218 -18.52 33.83 -3.81
CA ASP A 218 -19.77 34.13 -3.10
C ASP A 218 -20.01 35.64 -3.08
N LYS A 219 -21.04 36.09 -2.37
CA LYS A 219 -21.31 37.52 -2.18
C LYS A 219 -20.51 38.10 -1.03
N GLY A 220 -19.82 39.21 -1.32
CA GLY A 220 -19.19 40.03 -0.29
C GLY A 220 -17.99 39.40 0.39
N LEU A 221 -17.33 38.43 -0.23
CA LEU A 221 -16.09 37.84 0.27
C LEU A 221 -14.97 38.89 0.36
N THR A 222 -14.15 38.80 1.39
CA THR A 222 -13.08 39.75 1.70
C THR A 222 -11.71 39.08 1.83
N VAL A 223 -10.66 39.88 1.79
CA VAL A 223 -9.30 39.42 2.15
C VAL A 223 -9.25 38.84 3.57
N GLY A 224 -10.12 39.31 4.46
CA GLY A 224 -10.27 38.77 5.81
C GLY A 224 -10.74 37.32 5.83
N ASP A 225 -11.73 36.98 5.00
CA ASP A 225 -12.27 35.62 4.88
C ASP A 225 -11.20 34.67 4.29
N MET A 226 -10.49 35.10 3.25
CA MET A 226 -9.34 34.39 2.70
C MET A 226 -8.28 34.10 3.75
N LYS A 227 -7.89 35.12 4.51
CA LYS A 227 -6.88 34.96 5.57
C LYS A 227 -7.36 34.05 6.69
N GLY A 228 -8.65 34.11 7.03
CA GLY A 228 -9.30 33.25 8.01
C GLY A 228 -9.25 31.78 7.59
N THR A 229 -9.60 31.49 6.35
CA THR A 229 -9.51 30.15 5.76
C THR A 229 -8.09 29.59 5.80
N LEU A 230 -7.10 30.38 5.34
CA LEU A 230 -5.69 29.98 5.37
C LEU A 230 -5.19 29.74 6.81
N LEU A 231 -5.58 30.62 7.75
CA LEU A 231 -5.20 30.46 9.15
C LEU A 231 -5.79 29.19 9.76
N TYR A 232 -7.07 28.94 9.53
CA TYR A 232 -7.76 27.74 10.00
C TYR A 232 -7.09 26.47 9.47
N MET A 233 -6.82 26.43 8.17
CA MET A 233 -6.13 25.29 7.52
C MET A 233 -4.75 25.07 8.14
N ILE A 234 -3.92 26.11 8.25
CA ILE A 234 -2.57 26.00 8.80
C ILE A 234 -2.61 25.55 10.27
N GLN A 235 -3.50 26.09 11.07
CA GLN A 235 -3.63 25.69 12.47
C GLN A 235 -4.14 24.25 12.64
N SER A 236 -5.02 23.81 11.77
CA SER A 236 -5.50 22.42 11.77
C SER A 236 -4.41 21.40 11.39
N LEU A 237 -3.47 21.79 10.50
CA LEU A 237 -2.38 20.92 10.04
C LEU A 237 -1.16 20.94 10.96
N TYR A 238 -0.86 22.07 11.59
CA TYR A 238 0.44 22.29 12.28
C TYR A 238 0.32 22.76 13.73
N GLY A 239 -0.89 22.92 14.26
CA GLY A 239 -1.15 23.37 15.64
C GLY A 239 -1.59 24.81 15.74
N ARG A 240 -2.34 25.10 16.81
CA ARG A 240 -3.06 26.39 17.05
C ARG A 240 -2.13 27.59 17.26
N GLU A 241 -0.88 27.37 17.62
CA GLU A 241 0.13 28.43 17.82
C GLU A 241 0.69 29.00 16.52
N ARG A 242 0.40 28.36 15.38
CA ARG A 242 0.86 28.82 14.07
C ARG A 242 0.14 30.11 13.67
N LYS A 243 0.92 30.99 13.07
CA LYS A 243 0.44 32.28 12.56
C LYS A 243 0.60 32.32 11.05
N VAL A 244 -0.33 33.00 10.40
CA VAL A 244 -0.27 33.30 8.96
C VAL A 244 -0.12 34.82 8.80
N ARG A 245 0.80 35.23 7.95
CA ARG A 245 0.85 36.61 7.46
C ARG A 245 0.73 36.61 5.93
N ILE A 246 0.16 37.66 5.38
CA ILE A 246 0.11 37.91 3.95
C ILE A 246 1.01 39.08 3.61
N ARG A 247 1.68 39.05 2.49
CA ARG A 247 2.54 40.10 1.94
C ARG A 247 2.04 40.47 0.56
N PRO A 248 1.99 41.77 0.17
CA PRO A 248 1.63 42.15 -1.20
C PRO A 248 2.54 41.44 -2.21
N SER A 249 1.92 40.97 -3.29
CA SER A 249 2.59 40.35 -4.43
C SER A 249 1.81 40.64 -5.70
N TYR A 250 2.20 40.04 -6.82
CA TYR A 250 1.50 40.19 -8.09
C TYR A 250 1.26 38.85 -8.74
N PHE A 251 -0.02 38.57 -9.06
CA PHE A 251 -0.43 37.47 -9.92
C PHE A 251 -1.49 37.98 -10.90
N PRO A 252 -1.41 37.64 -12.20
CA PRO A 252 -2.36 38.14 -13.20
C PRO A 252 -3.83 37.78 -12.95
N PHE A 253 -4.04 36.65 -12.27
CA PHE A 253 -5.37 36.09 -12.00
C PHE A 253 -6.02 36.56 -10.68
N THR A 254 -5.29 37.37 -9.87
CA THR A 254 -5.81 37.93 -8.63
C THR A 254 -5.52 39.41 -8.50
N GLU A 255 -6.44 40.18 -7.86
CA GLU A 255 -6.29 41.60 -7.55
C GLU A 255 -7.18 41.97 -6.34
N PRO A 256 -6.59 42.33 -5.17
CA PRO A 256 -5.16 42.33 -4.86
C PRO A 256 -4.59 40.92 -4.69
N SER A 257 -3.27 40.82 -4.98
CA SER A 257 -2.50 39.59 -4.86
C SER A 257 -1.58 39.61 -3.65
N PHE A 258 -1.39 38.45 -3.07
CA PHE A 258 -0.52 38.27 -1.89
C PHE A 258 0.23 36.93 -1.98
N GLU A 259 1.39 36.93 -1.36
CA GLU A 259 2.03 35.70 -0.90
C GLU A 259 1.67 35.48 0.56
N PHE A 260 1.51 34.24 1.00
CA PHE A 260 1.29 33.95 2.40
C PHE A 260 2.43 33.13 3.01
N ASP A 261 2.82 33.53 4.20
CA ASP A 261 3.86 32.90 4.99
C ASP A 261 3.26 32.32 6.27
N VAL A 262 3.88 31.22 6.73
CA VAL A 262 3.56 30.59 8.02
C VAL A 262 4.73 30.80 8.99
N SER A 263 4.43 31.03 10.28
CA SER A 263 5.46 31.12 11.30
C SER A 263 6.26 29.83 11.39
N CYS A 264 7.59 29.95 11.48
CA CYS A 264 8.48 28.78 11.57
C CYS A 264 8.18 27.97 12.83
N GLY A 265 7.99 26.65 12.68
CA GLY A 265 7.66 25.76 13.76
C GLY A 265 8.80 25.47 14.73
N ILE A 266 10.00 25.54 14.23
CA ILE A 266 11.19 25.26 15.02
C ILE A 266 11.50 26.39 15.98
N CYS A 267 11.39 27.64 15.54
CA CYS A 267 11.75 28.80 16.35
C CYS A 267 10.57 29.67 16.80
N GLY A 268 9.33 29.25 16.53
CA GLY A 268 8.13 30.02 16.91
C GLY A 268 8.05 31.43 16.29
N GLY A 269 8.81 31.70 15.22
CA GLY A 269 8.86 33.00 14.58
C GLY A 269 10.06 33.88 14.99
N MET A 270 10.94 33.42 15.89
CA MET A 270 12.10 34.18 16.35
C MET A 270 13.27 34.22 15.34
N GLY A 271 13.33 33.28 14.41
CA GLY A 271 14.41 33.13 13.45
C GLY A 271 15.40 32.02 13.82
N CYS A 272 15.64 31.09 12.90
CA CYS A 272 16.63 30.02 13.01
C CYS A 272 17.22 29.67 11.63
N LYS A 273 18.16 28.74 11.58
CA LYS A 273 18.79 28.31 10.33
C LYS A 273 17.74 27.81 9.31
N SER A 274 16.77 27.00 9.73
CA SER A 274 15.73 26.43 8.85
C SER A 274 14.86 27.48 8.18
N CYS A 275 14.53 28.57 8.85
CA CYS A 275 13.81 29.71 8.25
C CYS A 275 14.76 30.83 7.73
N ARG A 276 16.06 30.54 7.58
CA ARG A 276 17.09 31.51 7.18
C ARG A 276 17.04 32.81 8.03
N HIS A 277 16.83 32.65 9.34
CA HIS A 277 16.70 33.71 10.34
C HIS A 277 15.54 34.68 10.14
N LYS A 278 14.59 34.38 9.22
CA LYS A 278 13.43 35.23 8.95
C LYS A 278 12.26 35.02 9.93
N GLY A 279 12.19 33.88 10.64
CA GLY A 279 11.07 33.48 11.49
C GLY A 279 9.82 33.01 10.72
N TRP A 280 9.80 33.14 9.40
CA TRP A 280 8.68 32.88 8.53
C TRP A 280 9.10 32.03 7.33
N LEU A 281 8.20 31.20 6.88
CA LEU A 281 8.38 30.31 5.72
C LEU A 281 7.28 30.61 4.72
N GLU A 282 7.68 30.98 3.51
CA GLU A 282 6.74 31.18 2.40
C GLU A 282 6.14 29.84 1.99
N VAL A 283 4.83 29.83 1.84
CA VAL A 283 4.06 28.61 1.53
C VAL A 283 3.44 28.68 0.14
N GLY A 284 2.82 29.82 -0.22
CA GLY A 284 2.15 29.95 -1.51
C GLY A 284 1.59 31.34 -1.80
N GLY A 285 0.84 31.44 -2.90
CA GLY A 285 0.15 32.64 -3.32
C GLY A 285 -1.34 32.63 -2.97
N CYS A 286 -1.92 33.81 -2.80
CA CYS A 286 -3.35 33.97 -2.62
C CYS A 286 -3.78 35.37 -3.08
N GLY A 287 -5.09 35.58 -3.23
CA GLY A 287 -5.62 36.91 -3.58
C GLY A 287 -7.10 36.89 -3.91
N MET A 288 -7.66 38.06 -4.11
CA MET A 288 -9.04 38.17 -4.61
C MET A 288 -9.04 37.86 -6.11
N VAL A 289 -10.00 37.07 -6.57
CA VAL A 289 -10.07 36.65 -7.97
C VAL A 289 -10.28 37.87 -8.87
N HIS A 290 -9.42 37.98 -9.89
CA HIS A 290 -9.52 39.09 -10.83
C HIS A 290 -10.88 39.05 -11.58
N PRO A 291 -11.58 40.19 -11.76
CA PRO A 291 -12.89 40.22 -12.40
C PRO A 291 -12.92 39.56 -13.80
N GLN A 292 -11.83 39.66 -14.56
CA GLN A 292 -11.74 39.00 -15.87
C GLN A 292 -11.76 37.47 -15.76
N VAL A 293 -11.15 36.92 -14.72
CA VAL A 293 -11.15 35.46 -14.48
C VAL A 293 -12.55 34.97 -14.15
N LEU A 294 -13.33 35.73 -13.35
CA LEU A 294 -14.73 35.43 -13.09
C LEU A 294 -15.54 35.42 -14.38
N ARG A 295 -15.38 36.47 -15.24
CA ARG A 295 -16.08 36.53 -16.56
C ARG A 295 -15.72 35.34 -17.44
N ASN A 296 -14.44 34.95 -17.52
CA ASN A 296 -13.97 33.79 -18.28
C ASN A 296 -14.54 32.48 -17.74
N GLY A 297 -14.78 32.41 -16.43
CA GLY A 297 -15.49 31.32 -15.76
C GLY A 297 -17.03 31.36 -15.94
N GLY A 298 -17.57 32.41 -16.55
CA GLY A 298 -19.01 32.57 -16.75
C GLY A 298 -19.76 33.17 -15.54
N ILE A 299 -19.04 33.78 -14.60
CA ILE A 299 -19.57 34.40 -13.38
C ILE A 299 -19.58 35.93 -13.56
N ASP A 300 -20.73 36.58 -13.21
CA ASP A 300 -20.86 38.03 -13.25
C ASP A 300 -20.14 38.71 -12.06
N PRO A 301 -19.03 39.44 -12.30
CA PRO A 301 -18.27 40.08 -11.24
C PRO A 301 -18.98 41.33 -10.62
N ALA A 302 -20.10 41.76 -11.21
CA ALA A 302 -20.92 42.82 -10.61
C ALA A 302 -21.77 42.28 -9.43
N GLN A 303 -22.06 40.99 -9.42
CA GLN A 303 -22.87 40.34 -8.38
C GLN A 303 -22.07 39.50 -7.41
N TRP A 304 -20.94 38.93 -7.88
CA TRP A 304 -20.17 37.97 -7.19
C TRP A 304 -18.69 38.39 -7.14
N ASN A 305 -18.02 38.05 -6.06
CA ASN A 305 -16.58 38.15 -5.97
C ASN A 305 -15.99 36.83 -5.42
N GLY A 306 -14.69 36.71 -5.37
CA GLY A 306 -14.08 35.50 -4.90
C GLY A 306 -12.65 35.72 -4.42
N TYR A 307 -12.11 34.71 -3.76
CA TYR A 307 -10.70 34.62 -3.47
C TYR A 307 -10.15 33.25 -3.87
N ALA A 308 -8.89 33.22 -4.19
CA ALA A 308 -8.17 32.00 -4.49
C ALA A 308 -6.82 31.95 -3.76
N TRP A 309 -6.33 30.76 -3.57
CA TRP A 309 -5.02 30.50 -2.96
C TRP A 309 -4.46 29.19 -3.51
N GLY A 310 -3.12 29.02 -3.46
CA GLY A 310 -2.47 27.80 -3.94
C GLY A 310 -1.08 27.61 -3.35
N PHE A 311 -0.71 26.33 -3.17
CA PHE A 311 0.61 25.94 -2.66
C PHE A 311 0.97 24.50 -3.06
N GLY A 312 2.28 24.18 -3.02
CA GLY A 312 2.79 22.83 -3.27
C GLY A 312 2.56 21.92 -2.05
N ILE A 313 2.02 20.71 -2.30
CA ILE A 313 1.78 19.70 -1.26
C ILE A 313 3.11 19.24 -0.67
N GLU A 314 4.15 19.08 -1.49
CA GLU A 314 5.50 18.73 -1.04
C GLU A 314 6.05 19.75 -0.07
N ARG A 315 5.83 21.05 -0.32
CA ARG A 315 6.25 22.11 0.59
C ARG A 315 5.60 21.97 1.95
N MET A 316 4.33 21.60 1.98
CA MET A 316 3.59 21.32 3.22
C MET A 316 4.14 20.08 3.92
N ALA A 317 4.42 19.01 3.19
CA ALA A 317 5.01 17.78 3.72
C ALA A 317 6.43 18.03 4.28
N MET A 318 7.27 18.76 3.54
CA MET A 318 8.61 19.16 4.01
C MET A 318 8.54 19.90 5.34
N LEU A 319 7.62 20.86 5.46
CA LEU A 319 7.43 21.64 6.69
C LEU A 319 6.88 20.81 7.85
N LYS A 320 6.08 19.78 7.55
CA LYS A 320 5.46 18.93 8.56
C LYS A 320 6.42 17.89 9.14
N HIS A 321 7.26 17.34 8.28
CA HIS A 321 8.11 16.20 8.58
C HIS A 321 9.60 16.54 8.64
N ASP A 322 9.94 17.84 8.55
CA ASP A 322 11.33 18.37 8.58
C ASP A 322 12.22 17.73 7.50
N VAL A 323 11.64 17.55 6.30
CA VAL A 323 12.36 17.06 5.12
C VAL A 323 12.97 18.24 4.37
N ASP A 324 14.26 18.21 4.09
CA ASP A 324 15.01 19.31 3.48
C ASP A 324 15.21 19.17 1.97
N ASP A 325 14.90 17.99 1.39
CA ASP A 325 15.05 17.70 -0.03
C ASP A 325 13.77 17.09 -0.61
N ILE A 326 13.14 17.82 -1.54
CA ILE A 326 11.90 17.41 -2.21
C ILE A 326 12.03 16.10 -3.02
N ARG A 327 13.25 15.77 -3.49
CA ARG A 327 13.51 14.59 -4.31
C ARG A 327 13.25 13.30 -3.56
N LEU A 328 13.46 13.28 -2.24
CA LEU A 328 13.23 12.13 -1.37
C LEU A 328 11.81 11.57 -1.47
N PHE A 329 10.82 12.42 -1.74
CA PHE A 329 9.43 11.96 -1.93
C PHE A 329 9.22 11.14 -3.20
N TYR A 330 10.17 11.17 -4.15
CA TYR A 330 10.02 10.58 -5.48
C TYR A 330 11.09 9.53 -5.83
N GLU A 331 12.15 9.42 -5.02
CA GLU A 331 13.26 8.47 -5.23
C GLU A 331 12.89 7.01 -4.90
N SER A 332 11.71 6.78 -4.30
CA SER A 332 11.24 5.44 -3.90
C SER A 332 12.19 4.68 -2.96
N ASP A 333 12.99 5.38 -2.17
CA ASP A 333 13.83 4.78 -1.13
C ASP A 333 12.95 4.31 0.03
N LEU A 334 12.87 3.00 0.23
CA LEU A 334 12.04 2.39 1.29
C LEU A 334 12.44 2.88 2.68
N ARG A 335 13.74 3.11 2.93
CA ARG A 335 14.24 3.62 4.23
C ARG A 335 13.69 5.01 4.55
N PHE A 336 13.37 5.80 3.52
CA PHE A 336 12.71 7.08 3.68
C PHE A 336 11.20 6.90 3.86
N LEU A 337 10.57 6.09 3.01
CA LEU A 337 9.11 5.93 2.97
C LEU A 337 8.56 5.23 4.23
N GLU A 338 9.31 4.32 4.82
CA GLU A 338 8.93 3.59 6.05
C GLU A 338 8.89 4.45 7.32
N GLN A 339 9.36 5.71 7.24
CA GLN A 339 9.35 6.62 8.38
C GLN A 339 7.98 7.30 8.60
N PHE A 340 7.00 7.10 7.71
CA PHE A 340 5.73 7.84 7.70
C PHE A 340 4.48 6.98 7.85
#